data_d633af285d3d597c1dc4ced23b1bafd6
#
_entry.id   d633af285d3d597c1dc4ced23b1bafd6
#
_cell.length_a   1.000
_cell.length_b   1.000
_cell.length_c   1.000
_cell.angle_alpha   90.00
_cell.angle_beta   90.00
_cell.angle_gamma   90.00
#
_symmetry.space_group_name_H-M   'P 1'
#
loop_
_entity.id
_entity.type
_entity.pdbx_description
1 polymer ?
#
loop_
_entity_poly.entity_id
_entity_poly.type
_entity_poly.pdbx_seq_one_letter_code
_entity_poly.pdbx_strand_id
1 'polypeptide(L)'
;MKKRIPRILLAAGASGNGKTLLTCGLLQVLVNRGIKTVSFKCGPDYIDPMFHTQVIGTKSRNLDTFFTGEEITRYLLAKNSADCEIAVMEGVMGFYDGVAGTTTQASAYDLARVTDTPVILIVNSKGMSVSCLLYTSDAADDRISV
;
A
#
# COMPACT_ATOMS: atom_id res chain seq x y z
N MET A 1 15.33 -19.79 8.12
CA MET A 1 15.42 -18.36 8.44
C MET A 1 14.21 -17.64 7.84
N LYS A 2 13.45 -16.90 8.65
CA LYS A 2 12.37 -16.04 8.12
C LYS A 2 13.01 -14.85 7.42
N LYS A 3 13.00 -14.82 6.11
CA LYS A 3 13.48 -13.66 5.31
C LYS A 3 12.54 -12.49 5.57
N ARG A 4 13.04 -11.42 6.17
CA ARG A 4 12.29 -10.17 6.33
C ARG A 4 12.41 -9.38 5.02
N ILE A 5 11.31 -9.27 4.29
CA ILE A 5 11.28 -8.57 3.01
C ILE A 5 10.97 -7.10 3.26
N PRO A 6 11.80 -6.18 2.77
CA PRO A 6 11.48 -4.76 2.76
C PRO A 6 10.13 -4.52 2.09
N ARG A 7 9.30 -3.67 2.69
CA ARG A 7 7.97 -3.39 2.17
C ARG A 7 7.50 -2.00 2.56
N ILE A 8 6.66 -1.42 1.73
CA ILE A 8 6.00 -0.15 1.96
C ILE A 8 4.57 -0.19 1.43
N LEU A 9 3.69 0.62 2.01
CA LEU A 9 2.33 0.82 1.54
C LEU A 9 2.12 2.29 1.22
N LEU A 10 1.66 2.59 0.00
CA LEU A 10 1.25 3.94 -0.40
C LEU A 10 -0.25 4.10 -0.13
N ALA A 11 -0.60 5.08 0.68
CA ALA A 11 -1.97 5.39 1.04
C ALA A 11 -2.26 6.89 0.86
N ALA A 12 -3.52 7.26 0.90
CA ALA A 12 -3.95 8.67 0.83
C ALA A 12 -5.23 8.86 1.64
N GLY A 13 -5.60 10.11 1.91
CA GLY A 13 -6.83 10.44 2.62
C GLY A 13 -8.11 10.18 1.82
N ALA A 14 -8.02 10.01 0.49
CA ALA A 14 -9.17 9.76 -0.37
C ALA A 14 -8.78 9.12 -1.71
N SER A 15 -9.77 8.64 -2.46
CA SER A 15 -9.61 8.28 -3.87
C SER A 15 -9.23 9.51 -4.70
N GLY A 16 -8.54 9.32 -5.82
CA GLY A 16 -8.14 10.39 -6.72
C GLY A 16 -6.94 11.23 -6.27
N ASN A 17 -6.31 10.92 -5.14
CA ASN A 17 -5.15 11.65 -4.61
C ASN A 17 -3.81 11.16 -5.19
N GLY A 18 -3.80 10.43 -6.29
CA GLY A 18 -2.58 10.08 -7.01
C GLY A 18 -1.87 8.81 -6.55
N LYS A 19 -2.50 7.96 -5.72
CA LYS A 19 -1.92 6.69 -5.27
C LYS A 19 -1.39 5.85 -6.43
N THR A 20 -2.24 5.57 -7.40
CA THR A 20 -1.89 4.73 -8.57
C THR A 20 -0.74 5.32 -9.38
N LEU A 21 -0.77 6.64 -9.63
CA LEU A 21 0.29 7.30 -10.38
C LEU A 21 1.65 7.17 -9.68
N LEU A 22 1.69 7.46 -8.38
CA LEU A 22 2.93 7.37 -7.58
C LEU A 22 3.39 5.93 -7.42
N THR A 23 2.48 4.98 -7.25
CA THR A 23 2.81 3.55 -7.20
C THR A 23 3.43 3.08 -8.51
N CYS A 24 2.81 3.40 -9.65
CA CYS A 24 3.34 3.04 -10.97
C CYS A 24 4.72 3.67 -11.23
N GLY A 25 4.88 4.95 -10.89
CA GLY A 25 6.17 5.64 -11.03
C GLY A 25 7.26 5.01 -10.19
N LEU A 26 6.97 4.68 -8.93
CA LEU A 26 7.91 4.01 -8.03
C LEU A 26 8.27 2.61 -8.55
N LEU A 27 7.29 1.80 -8.93
CA LEU A 27 7.52 0.48 -9.49
C LEU A 27 8.38 0.55 -10.76
N GLN A 28 8.12 1.50 -11.65
CA GLN A 28 8.90 1.69 -12.87
C GLN A 28 10.37 2.04 -12.55
N VAL A 29 10.61 2.92 -11.59
CA VAL A 29 11.98 3.27 -11.16
C VAL A 29 12.70 2.06 -10.56
N LEU A 30 12.03 1.27 -9.74
CA LEU A 30 12.61 0.07 -9.13
C LEU A 30 12.97 -0.97 -10.20
N VAL A 31 12.06 -1.22 -11.14
CA VAL A 31 12.29 -2.16 -12.27
C VAL A 31 13.45 -1.68 -13.15
N ASN A 32 13.50 -0.39 -13.49
CA ASN A 32 14.59 0.18 -14.29
C ASN A 32 15.95 0.08 -13.60
N ARG A 33 15.98 0.02 -12.28
CA ARG A 33 17.20 -0.20 -11.47
C ARG A 33 17.55 -1.68 -11.32
N GLY A 34 16.78 -2.58 -11.91
CA GLY A 34 17.00 -4.03 -11.81
C GLY A 34 16.62 -4.63 -10.45
N ILE A 35 15.90 -3.90 -9.61
CA ILE A 35 15.45 -4.37 -8.29
C ILE A 35 14.25 -5.31 -8.47
N LYS A 36 14.37 -6.53 -7.98
CA LYS A 36 13.28 -7.52 -8.03
C LYS A 36 12.13 -7.10 -7.13
N THR A 37 11.07 -6.62 -7.76
CA THR A 37 9.92 -6.01 -7.10
C THR A 37 8.68 -6.88 -7.22
N VAL A 38 7.83 -6.87 -6.21
CA VAL A 38 6.46 -7.36 -6.29
C VAL A 38 5.51 -6.24 -5.85
N SER A 39 4.40 -6.08 -6.57
CA SER A 39 3.35 -5.15 -6.16
C SER A 39 2.13 -5.87 -5.62
N PHE A 40 1.45 -5.23 -4.68
CA PHE A 40 0.17 -5.69 -4.16
C PHE A 40 -0.83 -4.55 -4.18
N LYS A 41 -2.04 -4.85 -4.62
CA LYS A 41 -3.18 -3.96 -4.50
C LYS A 41 -4.02 -4.37 -3.30
N CYS A 42 -4.39 -3.42 -2.46
CA CYS A 42 -5.36 -3.63 -1.40
C CYS A 42 -6.74 -3.82 -2.01
N GLY A 43 -7.42 -4.89 -1.59
CA GLY A 43 -8.76 -5.21 -2.09
C GLY A 43 -8.81 -5.92 -3.46
N PRO A 44 -10.01 -6.24 -3.95
CA PRO A 44 -10.22 -7.01 -5.17
C PRO A 44 -10.20 -6.10 -6.41
N ASP A 45 -9.03 -5.64 -6.81
CA ASP A 45 -8.82 -4.84 -8.01
C ASP A 45 -8.11 -5.69 -9.08
N TYR A 46 -8.56 -5.60 -10.32
CA TYR A 46 -7.97 -6.33 -11.45
C TYR A 46 -7.21 -5.42 -12.42
N ILE A 47 -7.54 -4.14 -12.50
CA ILE A 47 -7.00 -3.21 -13.49
C ILE A 47 -5.56 -2.84 -13.14
N ASP A 48 -5.32 -2.37 -11.92
CA ASP A 48 -3.99 -1.95 -11.47
C ASP A 48 -2.98 -3.12 -11.48
N PRO A 49 -3.30 -4.31 -10.94
CA PRO A 49 -2.41 -5.47 -11.04
C PRO A 49 -2.09 -5.90 -12.48
N MET A 50 -3.04 -5.81 -13.40
CA MET A 50 -2.79 -6.09 -14.83
C MET A 50 -1.81 -5.07 -15.42
N PHE A 51 -1.99 -3.78 -15.16
CA PHE A 51 -1.10 -2.73 -15.62
C PHE A 51 0.32 -2.93 -15.06
N HIS A 52 0.45 -3.19 -13.77
CA HIS A 52 1.75 -3.46 -13.14
C HIS A 52 2.46 -4.65 -13.79
N THR A 53 1.72 -5.70 -14.12
CA THR A 53 2.31 -6.93 -14.70
C THR A 53 2.65 -6.76 -16.16
N GLN A 54 1.72 -6.24 -16.98
CA GLN A 54 1.87 -6.21 -18.45
C GLN A 54 2.64 -5.00 -18.95
N VAL A 55 2.52 -3.86 -18.28
CA VAL A 55 3.13 -2.60 -18.73
C VAL A 55 4.45 -2.33 -18.00
N ILE A 56 4.46 -2.47 -16.67
CA ILE A 56 5.65 -2.20 -15.87
C ILE A 56 6.58 -3.41 -15.79
N GLY A 57 6.06 -4.62 -15.93
CA GLY A 57 6.83 -5.86 -15.86
C GLY A 57 7.10 -6.33 -14.43
N THR A 58 6.30 -5.87 -13.47
CA THR A 58 6.36 -6.30 -12.06
C THR A 58 5.28 -7.32 -11.76
N LYS A 59 5.65 -8.42 -11.10
CA LYS A 59 4.65 -9.36 -10.55
C LYS A 59 3.69 -8.61 -9.64
N SER A 60 2.39 -8.73 -9.91
CA SER A 60 1.36 -8.07 -9.12
C SER A 60 0.28 -9.04 -8.65
N ARG A 61 -0.24 -8.81 -7.44
CA ARG A 61 -1.29 -9.60 -6.79
C ARG A 61 -2.18 -8.69 -5.94
N ASN A 62 -3.32 -9.24 -5.52
CA ASN A 62 -4.19 -8.58 -4.54
C ASN A 62 -3.90 -9.12 -3.14
N LEU A 63 -4.06 -8.26 -2.14
CA LEU A 63 -4.14 -8.63 -0.75
C LEU A 63 -5.43 -8.03 -0.16
N ASP A 64 -6.26 -8.88 0.41
CA ASP A 64 -7.56 -8.48 0.94
C ASP A 64 -7.81 -9.17 2.28
N THR A 65 -7.76 -8.38 3.35
CA THR A 65 -7.95 -8.89 4.71
C THR A 65 -9.40 -9.32 4.98
N PHE A 66 -10.36 -8.82 4.20
CA PHE A 66 -11.76 -9.20 4.33
C PHE A 66 -12.01 -10.65 3.88
N PHE A 67 -11.52 -11.01 2.70
CA PHE A 67 -11.76 -12.35 2.15
C PHE A 67 -10.81 -13.41 2.69
N THR A 68 -9.58 -13.04 2.99
CA THR A 68 -8.55 -14.04 3.36
C THR A 68 -8.23 -14.09 4.85
N GLY A 69 -8.64 -13.09 5.63
CA GLY A 69 -8.25 -12.95 7.02
C GLY A 69 -6.75 -12.70 7.20
N GLU A 70 -6.32 -12.52 8.45
CA GLU A 70 -4.96 -12.07 8.77
C GLU A 70 -3.87 -13.08 8.41
N GLU A 71 -4.05 -14.34 8.78
CA GLU A 71 -3.03 -15.39 8.58
C GLU A 71 -2.76 -15.66 7.10
N ILE A 72 -3.83 -15.81 6.32
CA ILE A 72 -3.72 -16.08 4.88
C ILE A 72 -3.16 -14.85 4.16
N THR A 73 -3.53 -13.64 4.56
CA THR A 73 -2.96 -12.41 4.01
C THR A 73 -1.45 -12.37 4.22
N ARG A 74 -0.96 -12.65 5.44
CA ARG A 74 0.48 -12.73 5.73
C ARG A 74 1.17 -13.83 4.93
N TYR A 75 0.54 -14.99 4.81
CA TYR A 75 1.07 -16.09 3.99
C TYR A 75 1.19 -15.71 2.53
N LEU A 76 0.17 -15.10 1.94
CA LEU A 76 0.17 -14.67 0.55
C LEU A 76 1.24 -13.60 0.28
N LEU A 77 1.41 -12.65 1.19
CA LEU A 77 2.49 -11.68 1.13
C LEU A 77 3.84 -12.38 1.11
N ALA A 78 4.11 -13.24 2.08
CA ALA A 78 5.38 -13.96 2.19
C ALA A 78 5.66 -14.83 0.96
N LYS A 79 4.67 -15.63 0.52
CA LYS A 79 4.76 -16.52 -0.64
C LYS A 79 5.09 -15.77 -1.93
N ASN A 80 4.37 -14.66 -2.18
CA ASN A 80 4.54 -13.92 -3.42
C ASN A 80 5.78 -13.03 -3.45
N SER A 81 6.35 -12.71 -2.29
CA SER A 81 7.55 -11.89 -2.15
C SER A 81 8.84 -12.70 -1.97
N ALA A 82 8.78 -14.03 -1.96
CA ALA A 82 9.92 -14.89 -1.62
C ALA A 82 11.18 -14.62 -2.46
N ASP A 83 10.99 -14.37 -3.75
CA ASP A 83 12.07 -14.15 -4.73
C ASP A 83 12.31 -12.65 -5.02
N CYS A 84 11.70 -11.76 -4.24
CA CYS A 84 11.78 -10.33 -4.44
C CYS A 84 12.65 -9.65 -3.38
N GLU A 85 13.12 -8.44 -3.71
CA GLU A 85 13.93 -7.60 -2.84
C GLU A 85 13.07 -6.58 -2.09
N ILE A 86 11.94 -6.17 -2.69
CA ILE A 86 10.99 -5.22 -2.10
C ILE A 86 9.56 -5.54 -2.52
N ALA A 87 8.63 -5.35 -1.61
CA ALA A 87 7.19 -5.37 -1.86
C ALA A 87 6.61 -3.95 -1.76
N VAL A 88 5.89 -3.54 -2.78
CA VAL A 88 5.18 -2.25 -2.80
C VAL A 88 3.68 -2.53 -2.77
N MET A 89 2.99 -1.97 -1.80
CA MET A 89 1.54 -2.10 -1.67
C MET A 89 0.86 -0.78 -2.04
N GLU A 90 -0.25 -0.86 -2.75
CA GLU A 90 -1.09 0.28 -3.05
C GLU A 90 -2.41 0.17 -2.29
N GLY A 91 -2.69 1.19 -1.48
CA GLY A 91 -3.95 1.30 -0.75
C GLY A 91 -5.14 1.61 -1.66
N VAL A 92 -6.32 1.35 -1.16
CA VAL A 92 -7.60 1.62 -1.81
C VAL A 92 -8.35 2.72 -1.05
N MET A 93 -9.14 3.54 -1.74
CA MET A 93 -9.94 4.63 -1.13
C MET A 93 -9.11 5.52 -0.19
N GLY A 94 -9.68 6.02 0.90
CA GLY A 94 -8.96 6.64 1.99
C GLY A 94 -8.30 5.60 2.90
N PHE A 95 -7.24 6.01 3.58
CA PHE A 95 -6.39 5.10 4.38
C PHE A 95 -7.17 4.29 5.42
N TYR A 96 -8.14 4.92 6.08
CA TYR A 96 -8.98 4.29 7.11
C TYR A 96 -10.33 3.80 6.58
N ASP A 97 -10.63 4.02 5.30
CA ASP A 97 -11.92 3.65 4.72
C ASP A 97 -11.98 2.15 4.49
N GLY A 98 -12.73 1.46 5.31
CA GLY A 98 -12.95 0.02 5.22
C GLY A 98 -14.38 -0.34 4.81
N VAL A 99 -14.87 -1.47 5.29
CA VAL A 99 -16.20 -2.00 4.93
C VAL A 99 -17.29 -0.98 5.24
N ALA A 100 -18.12 -0.71 4.25
CA ALA A 100 -19.26 0.23 4.31
C ALA A 100 -18.87 1.68 4.69
N GLY A 101 -17.59 2.04 4.68
CA GLY A 101 -17.12 3.36 5.05
C GLY A 101 -17.30 3.74 6.52
N THR A 102 -17.65 2.78 7.38
CA THR A 102 -17.94 3.01 8.80
C THR A 102 -16.95 2.35 9.74
N THR A 103 -16.09 1.48 9.24
CA THR A 103 -15.08 0.76 10.00
C THR A 103 -13.72 0.81 9.30
N THR A 104 -12.65 0.52 10.03
CA THR A 104 -11.31 0.36 9.45
C THR A 104 -11.04 -1.05 8.93
N GLN A 105 -11.97 -1.98 9.11
CA GLN A 105 -11.83 -3.35 8.64
C GLN A 105 -11.69 -3.41 7.12
N ALA A 106 -10.71 -4.18 6.64
CA ALA A 106 -10.39 -4.32 5.22
C ALA A 106 -9.92 -3.02 4.53
N SER A 107 -9.58 -1.98 5.30
CA SER A 107 -8.96 -0.76 4.78
C SER A 107 -7.48 -0.96 4.47
N ALA A 108 -6.87 0.03 3.83
CA ALA A 108 -5.42 0.08 3.66
C ALA A 108 -4.69 0.11 5.02
N TYR A 109 -5.26 0.76 6.03
CA TYR A 109 -4.77 0.73 7.41
C TYR A 109 -4.76 -0.69 7.99
N ASP A 110 -5.86 -1.43 7.83
CA ASP A 110 -5.96 -2.81 8.31
C ASP A 110 -4.92 -3.71 7.64
N LEU A 111 -4.73 -3.58 6.33
CA LEU A 111 -3.68 -4.29 5.60
C LEU A 111 -2.27 -3.94 6.13
N ALA A 112 -1.98 -2.66 6.35
CA ALA A 112 -0.71 -2.21 6.89
C ALA A 112 -0.45 -2.79 8.29
N ARG A 113 -1.46 -2.78 9.17
CA ARG A 113 -1.42 -3.36 10.52
C ARG A 113 -1.16 -4.86 10.47
N VAL A 114 -1.96 -5.59 9.70
CA VAL A 114 -1.87 -7.05 9.57
C VAL A 114 -0.51 -7.51 9.04
N THR A 115 0.06 -6.75 8.13
CA THR A 115 1.34 -7.08 7.49
C THR A 115 2.55 -6.40 8.12
N ASP A 116 2.37 -5.60 9.18
CA ASP A 116 3.43 -4.81 9.81
C ASP A 116 4.22 -3.99 8.76
N THR A 117 3.48 -3.25 7.92
CA THR A 117 4.04 -2.52 6.78
C THR A 117 4.06 -1.02 7.06
N PRO A 118 5.22 -0.35 6.94
CA PRO A 118 5.28 1.11 7.05
C PRO A 118 4.51 1.77 5.90
N VAL A 119 3.87 2.90 6.21
CA VAL A 119 2.98 3.62 5.30
C VAL A 119 3.62 4.93 4.86
N ILE A 120 3.54 5.20 3.55
CA ILE A 120 3.80 6.52 2.96
C ILE A 120 2.43 7.15 2.68
N LEU A 121 2.07 8.18 3.43
CA LEU A 121 0.82 8.90 3.24
C LEU A 121 0.97 9.99 2.17
N ILE A 122 0.19 9.87 1.12
CA ILE A 122 0.11 10.86 0.04
C ILE A 122 -0.93 11.89 0.44
N VAL A 123 -0.49 13.13 0.60
CA VAL A 123 -1.35 14.27 0.95
C VAL A 123 -1.58 15.13 -0.28
N ASN A 124 -2.84 15.34 -0.62
CA ASN A 124 -3.20 16.31 -1.64
C ASN A 124 -3.19 17.72 -1.04
N SER A 125 -2.14 18.47 -1.33
CA SER A 125 -1.96 19.86 -0.87
C SER A 125 -2.43 20.91 -1.86
N LYS A 126 -3.27 20.56 -2.84
CA LYS A 126 -3.80 21.51 -3.82
C LYS A 126 -4.57 22.63 -3.14
N GLY A 127 -4.16 23.87 -3.39
CA GLY A 127 -4.75 25.04 -2.75
C GLY A 127 -4.34 25.25 -1.29
N MET A 128 -3.38 24.49 -0.78
CA MET A 128 -2.81 24.65 0.55
C MET A 128 -1.41 25.28 0.49
N SER A 129 -1.03 25.99 1.53
CA SER A 129 0.32 26.46 1.80
C SER A 129 0.83 25.75 3.06
N VAL A 130 1.16 26.45 4.11
CA VAL A 130 1.64 25.89 5.37
C VAL A 130 0.61 24.97 6.04
N SER A 131 -0.67 25.15 5.75
CA SER A 131 -1.76 24.34 6.32
C SER A 131 -1.65 22.84 5.99
N CYS A 132 -0.89 22.43 4.96
CA CYS A 132 -0.67 21.02 4.69
C CYS A 132 0.06 20.28 5.85
N LEU A 133 0.78 21.03 6.70
CA LEU A 133 1.43 20.47 7.90
C LEU A 133 0.44 19.89 8.90
N LEU A 134 -0.83 20.30 8.90
CA LEU A 134 -1.86 19.72 9.76
C LEU A 134 -2.04 18.22 9.52
N TYR A 135 -1.91 17.77 8.27
CA TYR A 135 -2.00 16.35 7.94
C TYR A 135 -0.78 15.54 8.40
N THR A 136 0.39 16.17 8.47
CA THR A 136 1.64 15.47 8.82
C THR A 136 1.89 15.45 10.33
N SER A 137 1.42 16.42 11.09
CA SER A 137 1.56 16.46 12.55
C SER A 137 0.71 15.39 13.22
N ASP A 138 -0.52 15.18 12.80
CA ASP A 138 -1.39 14.14 13.38
C ASP A 138 -0.85 12.72 13.10
N ALA A 139 -0.28 12.48 11.91
CA ALA A 139 0.35 11.20 11.60
C ALA A 139 1.61 10.91 12.43
N ALA A 140 2.24 11.94 13.01
CA ALA A 140 3.39 11.77 13.90
C ALA A 140 2.97 11.52 15.37
N ASP A 141 1.85 12.07 15.81
CA ASP A 141 1.35 11.95 17.18
C ASP A 141 0.77 10.56 17.50
N ASP A 142 0.20 9.87 16.51
CA ASP A 142 -0.27 8.49 16.67
C ASP A 142 0.85 7.48 17.02
N ARG A 143 2.11 7.87 16.90
CA ARG A 143 3.26 7.07 17.35
C ARG A 143 3.58 7.22 18.84
N ILE A 144 2.99 8.18 19.51
CA ILE A 144 3.30 8.52 20.92
C ILE A 144 2.24 7.95 21.89
N SER A 145 1.13 7.43 21.38
CA SER A 145 0.04 6.86 22.18
C SER A 145 0.04 5.33 22.20
N VAL A 146 1.23 4.72 22.35
CA VAL A 146 1.38 3.30 22.69
C VAL A 146 2.16 3.13 23.99
#